data_16c379d03c30bad8fdc4ef64eb099633
#
_entry.id   16c379d03c30bad8fdc4ef64eb099633
#
_cell.length_a   1.000
_cell.length_b   1.000
_cell.length_c   1.000
_cell.angle_alpha   90.00
_cell.angle_beta   90.00
_cell.angle_gamma   90.00
#
_symmetry.space_group_name_H-M   'P 1'
#
loop_
_entity.id
_entity.type
_entity.pdbx_description
1 polymer ?
#
loop_
_entity_poly.entity_id
_entity_poly.type
_entity_poly.pdbx_seq_one_letter_code
_entity_poly.pdbx_strand_id
1 'polypeptide(L)'
;MNYIITYTIYVLIISVLMGLTTWKLFKKMGYNPLLSFIPFYNYIIVLKETNHSKWWAILSYLPIVGPIMMSVFHIFLMKKFGKRGFVNGLLTVVLPFIFMATVNYGKDPQVETEEEEEDAAKKETFLGSVTFAVVFATIIHAFITQPFGIPTGSM
;
A
#
# COMPACT_ATOMS: atom_id res chain seq x y z
N MET A 1 -20.24 11.34 17.80
CA MET A 1 -19.10 12.05 17.19
C MET A 1 -19.39 12.33 15.72
N ASN A 2 -18.95 13.49 15.25
CA ASN A 2 -19.15 13.88 13.87
C ASN A 2 -18.32 12.99 12.94
N TYR A 3 -18.93 12.48 11.87
CA TYR A 3 -18.23 11.63 10.90
C TYR A 3 -17.05 12.34 10.25
N ILE A 4 -17.16 13.65 10.04
CA ILE A 4 -16.07 14.44 9.43
C ILE A 4 -14.85 14.45 10.36
N ILE A 5 -15.07 14.64 11.66
CA ILE A 5 -13.98 14.64 12.64
C ILE A 5 -13.34 13.25 12.71
N THR A 6 -14.15 12.20 12.78
CA THR A 6 -13.67 10.82 12.83
C THR A 6 -12.84 10.49 11.58
N TYR A 7 -13.33 10.85 10.42
CA TYR A 7 -12.63 10.60 9.16
C TYR A 7 -11.32 11.37 9.09
N THR A 8 -11.33 12.63 9.54
CA THR A 8 -10.11 13.45 9.55
C THR A 8 -9.05 12.83 10.46
N ILE A 9 -9.45 12.37 11.63
CA ILE A 9 -8.53 11.70 12.54
C ILE A 9 -7.95 10.43 11.89
N TYR A 10 -8.80 9.65 11.23
CA TYR A 10 -8.38 8.44 10.51
C TYR A 10 -7.34 8.78 9.44
N VAL A 11 -7.60 9.79 8.62
CA VAL A 11 -6.67 10.20 7.57
C VAL A 11 -5.34 10.65 8.16
N LEU A 12 -5.37 11.41 9.25
CA LEU A 12 -4.15 11.89 9.90
C LEU A 12 -3.33 10.73 10.48
N ILE A 13 -3.99 9.77 11.12
CA ILE A 13 -3.31 8.60 11.70
C ILE A 13 -2.64 7.79 10.59
N ILE A 14 -3.37 7.51 9.51
CA ILE A 14 -2.82 6.77 8.37
C ILE A 14 -1.64 7.52 7.74
N SER A 15 -1.74 8.84 7.63
CA SER A 15 -0.66 9.65 7.06
C SER A 15 0.60 9.62 7.91
N VAL A 16 0.45 9.69 9.23
CA VAL A 16 1.59 9.59 10.16
C VAL A 16 2.22 8.21 10.06
N LEU A 17 1.42 7.16 10.07
CA LEU A 17 1.93 5.78 9.95
C LEU A 17 2.65 5.58 8.62
N MET A 18 2.06 6.07 7.54
CA MET A 18 2.69 5.98 6.21
C MET A 18 4.03 6.71 6.21
N GLY A 19 4.09 7.91 6.77
CA GLY A 19 5.32 8.68 6.83
C GLY A 19 6.39 7.99 7.65
N LEU A 20 6.03 7.53 8.84
CA LEU A 20 6.99 6.88 9.73
C LEU A 20 7.55 5.58 9.15
N THR A 21 6.78 4.91 8.32
CA THR A 21 7.17 3.60 7.78
C THR A 21 7.73 3.65 6.37
N THR A 22 7.72 4.81 5.72
CA THR A 22 8.13 4.90 4.30
C THR A 22 8.98 6.13 3.96
N TRP A 23 9.32 6.97 4.91
CA TRP A 23 10.03 8.21 4.59
C TRP A 23 11.38 7.99 3.92
N LYS A 24 12.12 6.95 4.34
CA LYS A 24 13.40 6.61 3.69
C LYS A 24 13.18 6.06 2.28
N LEU A 25 12.10 5.34 2.08
CA LEU A 25 11.75 4.80 0.78
C LEU A 25 11.44 5.93 -0.20
N PHE A 26 10.74 6.96 0.26
CA PHE A 26 10.47 8.14 -0.57
C PHE A 26 11.75 8.85 -0.93
N LYS A 27 12.66 8.98 0.04
CA LYS A 27 13.97 9.58 -0.21
C LYS A 27 14.75 8.79 -1.27
N LYS A 28 14.72 7.47 -1.20
CA LYS A 28 15.37 6.61 -2.19
C LYS A 28 14.75 6.73 -3.59
N MET A 29 13.47 7.02 -3.67
CA MET A 29 12.81 7.26 -4.95
C MET A 29 13.08 8.66 -5.51
N GLY A 30 13.82 9.50 -4.80
CA GLY A 30 14.17 10.83 -5.28
C GLY A 30 13.23 11.94 -4.82
N TYR A 31 12.42 11.68 -3.80
CA TYR A 31 11.46 12.66 -3.28
C TYR A 31 11.86 13.15 -1.89
N ASN A 32 11.31 14.30 -1.51
CA ASN A 32 11.48 14.79 -0.15
C ASN A 32 10.78 13.81 0.81
N PRO A 33 11.47 13.29 1.83
CA PRO A 33 10.86 12.32 2.74
C PRO A 33 9.62 12.86 3.47
N LEU A 34 9.49 14.16 3.65
CA LEU A 34 8.31 14.75 4.28
C LEU A 34 7.04 14.53 3.47
N LEU A 35 7.17 14.29 2.16
CA LEU A 35 6.00 14.03 1.32
C LEU A 35 5.28 12.74 1.70
N SER A 36 5.97 11.80 2.34
CA SER A 36 5.34 10.56 2.80
C SER A 36 4.32 10.78 3.91
N PHE A 37 4.36 11.92 4.58
CA PHE A 37 3.40 12.28 5.63
C PHE A 37 2.18 13.01 5.11
N ILE A 38 2.17 13.42 3.84
CA ILE A 38 1.08 14.21 3.29
C ILE A 38 0.00 13.28 2.74
N PRO A 39 -1.24 13.34 3.27
CA PRO A 39 -2.32 12.48 2.78
C PRO A 39 -2.61 12.76 1.30
N PHE A 40 -3.07 11.75 0.59
CA PHE A 40 -3.28 11.73 -0.86
C PHE A 40 -1.98 11.84 -1.65
N TYR A 41 -1.16 12.84 -1.37
CA TYR A 41 0.04 13.09 -2.15
C TYR A 41 1.02 11.93 -2.04
N ASN A 42 1.11 11.31 -0.86
CA ASN A 42 1.97 10.16 -0.65
C ASN A 42 1.59 9.00 -1.59
N TYR A 43 0.31 8.72 -1.73
CA TYR A 43 -0.15 7.66 -2.64
C TYR A 43 -0.05 8.08 -4.11
N ILE A 44 -0.21 9.36 -4.41
CA ILE A 44 0.02 9.87 -5.77
C ILE A 44 1.46 9.58 -6.20
N ILE A 45 2.42 9.80 -5.31
CA ILE A 45 3.83 9.52 -5.59
C ILE A 45 4.05 8.02 -5.81
N VAL A 46 3.48 7.18 -4.94
CA VAL A 46 3.60 5.72 -5.09
C VAL A 46 3.06 5.27 -6.44
N LEU A 47 1.89 5.74 -6.83
CA LEU A 47 1.28 5.37 -8.10
C LEU A 47 2.10 5.86 -9.29
N LYS A 48 2.59 7.08 -9.21
CA LYS A 48 3.39 7.68 -10.27
C LYS A 48 4.70 6.90 -10.47
N GLU A 49 5.37 6.55 -9.37
CA GLU A 49 6.65 5.82 -9.44
C GLU A 49 6.48 4.37 -9.86
N THR A 50 5.30 3.81 -9.70
CA THR A 50 5.02 2.43 -10.10
C THR A 50 4.28 2.34 -11.43
N ASN A 51 4.26 3.44 -12.19
CA ASN A 51 3.66 3.52 -13.53
C ASN A 51 2.15 3.24 -13.54
N HIS A 52 1.45 3.71 -12.52
CA HIS A 52 0.00 3.64 -12.44
C HIS A 52 -0.61 5.04 -12.47
N SER A 53 -1.91 5.12 -12.74
CA SER A 53 -2.60 6.40 -12.77
C SER A 53 -2.64 7.06 -11.40
N LYS A 54 -2.18 8.30 -11.30
CA LYS A 54 -2.21 9.06 -10.05
C LYS A 54 -3.62 9.27 -9.50
N TRP A 55 -4.61 9.23 -10.37
CA TRP A 55 -6.01 9.43 -9.97
C TRP A 55 -6.54 8.30 -9.08
N TRP A 56 -5.89 7.13 -9.13
CA TRP A 56 -6.28 6.02 -8.27
C TRP A 56 -6.09 6.34 -6.78
N ALA A 57 -5.28 7.34 -6.45
CA ALA A 57 -5.08 7.75 -5.05
C ALA A 57 -6.40 8.16 -4.38
N ILE A 58 -7.36 8.67 -5.14
CA ILE A 58 -8.66 9.04 -4.61
C ILE A 58 -9.36 7.81 -4.02
N LEU A 59 -9.17 6.64 -4.63
CA LEU A 59 -9.80 5.40 -4.19
C LEU A 59 -9.35 4.98 -2.80
N SER A 60 -8.14 5.37 -2.38
CA SER A 60 -7.58 4.96 -1.09
C SER A 60 -8.32 5.57 0.10
N TYR A 61 -9.10 6.61 -0.12
CA TYR A 61 -9.80 7.31 0.97
C TYR A 61 -11.31 7.13 0.92
N LEU A 62 -11.81 6.29 0.02
CA LEU A 62 -13.22 5.97 -0.05
C LEU A 62 -13.58 4.95 1.04
N PRO A 63 -14.82 4.99 1.58
CA PRO A 63 -15.26 3.94 2.51
C PRO A 63 -15.26 2.58 1.82
N ILE A 64 -14.94 1.54 2.55
CA ILE A 64 -14.93 0.13 2.09
C ILE A 64 -13.82 -0.12 1.05
N VAL A 65 -13.81 0.61 -0.05
CA VAL A 65 -12.81 0.45 -1.12
C VAL A 65 -11.44 0.95 -0.65
N GLY A 66 -11.40 1.98 0.19
CA GLY A 66 -10.16 2.63 0.61
C GLY A 66 -9.12 1.70 1.19
N PRO A 67 -9.42 0.95 2.25
CA PRO A 67 -8.44 0.04 2.84
C PRO A 67 -7.92 -1.00 1.85
N ILE A 68 -8.78 -1.50 0.97
CA ILE A 68 -8.39 -2.46 -0.06
C ILE A 68 -7.40 -1.83 -1.04
N MET A 69 -7.71 -0.63 -1.51
CA MET A 69 -6.84 0.07 -2.45
C MET A 69 -5.54 0.53 -1.79
N MET A 70 -5.57 0.92 -0.52
CA MET A 70 -4.35 1.21 0.21
C MET A 70 -3.41 0.01 0.25
N SER A 71 -3.96 -1.18 0.50
CA SER A 71 -3.17 -2.42 0.47
C SER A 71 -2.56 -2.66 -0.90
N VAL A 72 -3.32 -2.42 -1.97
CA VAL A 72 -2.81 -2.56 -3.34
C VAL A 72 -1.65 -1.59 -3.57
N PHE A 73 -1.79 -0.34 -3.14
CA PHE A 73 -0.73 0.67 -3.30
C PHE A 73 0.50 0.31 -2.49
N HIS A 74 0.33 -0.24 -1.29
CA HIS A 74 1.47 -0.71 -0.49
C HIS A 74 2.20 -1.85 -1.17
N ILE A 75 1.46 -2.76 -1.83
CA ILE A 75 2.06 -3.84 -2.61
C ILE A 75 2.89 -3.25 -3.77
N PHE A 76 2.36 -2.26 -4.48
CA PHE A 76 3.10 -1.60 -5.55
C PHE A 76 4.39 -1.00 -5.03
N LEU A 77 4.33 -0.30 -3.89
CA LEU A 77 5.52 0.31 -3.30
C LEU A 77 6.56 -0.74 -2.94
N MET A 78 6.12 -1.83 -2.31
CA MET A 78 7.04 -2.91 -1.92
C MET A 78 7.68 -3.57 -3.14
N LYS A 79 6.93 -3.74 -4.23
CA LYS A 79 7.50 -4.24 -5.48
C LYS A 79 8.59 -3.33 -6.03
N LYS A 80 8.43 -2.03 -5.87
CA LYS A 80 9.43 -1.05 -6.31
C LYS A 80 10.76 -1.26 -5.60
N PHE A 81 10.73 -1.82 -4.40
CA PHE A 81 11.92 -2.13 -3.61
C PHE A 81 12.26 -3.62 -3.65
N GLY A 82 11.77 -4.33 -4.65
CA GLY A 82 12.13 -5.73 -4.89
C GLY A 82 11.39 -6.75 -4.04
N LYS A 83 10.41 -6.31 -3.25
CA LYS A 83 9.63 -7.20 -2.38
C LYS A 83 8.44 -7.75 -3.14
N ARG A 84 8.69 -8.74 -3.97
CA ARG A 84 7.70 -9.37 -4.82
C ARG A 84 7.31 -10.74 -4.29
N GLY A 85 6.25 -11.30 -4.86
CA GLY A 85 5.83 -12.65 -4.56
C GLY A 85 4.70 -12.72 -3.55
N PHE A 86 4.19 -13.93 -3.38
CA PHE A 86 2.99 -14.17 -2.56
C PHE A 86 3.22 -13.83 -1.09
N VAL A 87 4.34 -14.29 -0.52
CA VAL A 87 4.62 -14.08 0.91
C VAL A 87 4.77 -12.59 1.22
N ASN A 88 5.51 -11.86 0.37
CA ASN A 88 5.68 -10.42 0.55
C ASN A 88 4.36 -9.68 0.39
N GLY A 89 3.53 -10.11 -0.55
CA GLY A 89 2.19 -9.54 -0.72
C GLY A 89 1.31 -9.80 0.49
N LEU A 90 1.36 -11.00 1.03
CA LEU A 90 0.59 -11.36 2.21
C LEU A 90 0.99 -10.49 3.41
N LEU A 91 2.29 -10.36 3.65
CA LEU A 91 2.80 -9.51 4.74
C LEU A 91 2.40 -8.05 4.55
N THR A 92 2.42 -7.58 3.31
CA THR A 92 2.04 -6.20 3.01
C THR A 92 0.56 -5.93 3.31
N VAL A 93 -0.30 -6.90 3.05
CA VAL A 93 -1.74 -6.73 3.28
C VAL A 93 -2.09 -6.93 4.75
N VAL A 94 -1.52 -7.94 5.40
CA VAL A 94 -1.86 -8.28 6.78
C VAL A 94 -1.17 -7.36 7.78
N LEU A 95 0.11 -7.05 7.55
CA LEU A 95 0.93 -6.22 8.45
C LEU A 95 1.56 -5.07 7.67
N PRO A 96 0.74 -4.18 7.07
CA PRO A 96 1.25 -3.20 6.11
C PRO A 96 2.31 -2.27 6.70
N PHE A 97 2.02 -1.63 7.81
CA PHE A 97 2.96 -0.65 8.36
C PHE A 97 4.14 -1.31 9.05
N ILE A 98 3.95 -2.51 9.60
CA ILE A 98 5.04 -3.27 10.20
C ILE A 98 6.00 -3.74 9.11
N PHE A 99 5.49 -4.33 8.05
CA PHE A 99 6.32 -4.82 6.96
C PHE A 99 7.04 -3.68 6.25
N MET A 100 6.34 -2.59 5.95
CA MET A 100 6.97 -1.44 5.32
C MET A 100 8.04 -0.83 6.21
N ALA A 101 7.82 -0.81 7.53
CA ALA A 101 8.83 -0.34 8.47
C ALA A 101 10.09 -1.20 8.43
N THR A 102 9.95 -2.52 8.30
CA THR A 102 11.13 -3.39 8.18
C THR A 102 11.95 -3.08 6.95
N VAL A 103 11.31 -2.73 5.85
CA VAL A 103 12.01 -2.34 4.62
C VAL A 103 12.62 -0.95 4.78
N ASN A 104 11.87 -0.01 5.33
CA ASN A 104 12.32 1.38 5.50
C ASN A 104 13.52 1.49 6.43
N TYR A 105 13.50 0.75 7.54
CA TYR A 105 14.57 0.79 8.55
C TYR A 105 15.56 -0.35 8.41
N GLY A 106 15.42 -1.16 7.37
CA GLY A 106 16.34 -2.23 7.08
C GLY A 106 17.65 -1.72 6.51
N LYS A 107 18.48 -2.66 6.09
CA LYS A 107 19.78 -2.31 5.50
C LYS A 107 19.58 -1.69 4.13
N ASP A 108 19.81 -0.38 4.03
CA ASP A 108 19.90 0.36 2.78
C ASP A 108 18.91 -0.10 1.68
N PRO A 109 17.62 0.21 1.84
CA PRO A 109 16.63 -0.19 0.86
C PRO A 109 16.98 0.38 -0.52
N GLN A 110 16.93 -0.44 -1.55
CA GLN A 110 17.28 -0.07 -2.91
C GLN A 110 16.07 -0.12 -3.82
N VAL A 111 15.90 0.93 -4.61
CA VAL A 111 14.88 0.96 -5.66
C VAL A 111 15.29 -0.01 -6.75
N GLU A 112 14.34 -0.83 -7.23
CA GLU A 112 14.57 -1.75 -8.32
C GLU A 112 14.88 -0.97 -9.60
N THR A 113 15.89 -1.43 -10.36
CA THR A 113 16.25 -0.79 -11.63
C THR A 113 15.20 -1.09 -12.70
N GLU A 114 15.17 -0.27 -13.76
CA GLU A 114 14.25 -0.51 -14.88
C GLU A 114 14.48 -1.90 -15.49
N GLU A 115 15.72 -2.33 -15.61
CA GLU A 115 16.05 -3.66 -16.12
C GLU A 115 15.50 -4.74 -15.22
N GLU A 116 15.66 -4.59 -13.90
CA GLU A 116 15.12 -5.53 -12.93
C GLU A 116 13.61 -5.58 -12.99
N GLU A 117 12.96 -4.42 -13.15
CA GLU A 117 11.51 -4.33 -13.28
C GLU A 117 11.02 -5.06 -14.54
N GLU A 118 11.72 -4.87 -15.66
CA GLU A 118 11.38 -5.54 -16.91
C GLU A 118 11.53 -7.05 -16.79
N ASP A 119 12.63 -7.52 -16.20
CA ASP A 119 12.86 -8.93 -15.99
C ASP A 119 11.81 -9.54 -15.09
N ALA A 120 11.44 -8.83 -14.01
CA ALA A 120 10.40 -9.28 -13.11
C ALA A 120 9.04 -9.34 -13.82
N ALA A 121 8.74 -8.35 -14.66
CA ALA A 121 7.48 -8.31 -15.41
C ALA A 121 7.37 -9.48 -16.38
N LYS A 122 8.49 -9.88 -16.98
CA LYS A 122 8.52 -11.05 -17.88
C LYS A 122 8.30 -12.35 -17.13
N LYS A 123 8.77 -12.42 -15.89
CA LYS A 123 8.61 -13.60 -15.04
C LYS A 123 7.30 -13.62 -14.30
N GLU A 124 6.69 -12.45 -14.11
CA GLU A 124 5.44 -12.35 -13.39
C GLU A 124 4.33 -13.03 -14.16
N THR A 125 3.63 -13.91 -13.46
CA THR A 125 2.43 -14.56 -13.94
C THR A 125 1.24 -13.80 -13.41
N PHE A 126 0.06 -14.39 -13.48
CA PHE A 126 -1.13 -13.83 -12.86
C PHE A 126 -0.88 -13.41 -11.40
N LEU A 127 -0.05 -14.18 -10.67
CA LEU A 127 0.26 -13.89 -9.26
C LEU A 127 0.94 -12.53 -9.03
N GLY A 128 1.66 -12.02 -10.04
CA GLY A 128 2.30 -10.71 -9.91
C GLY A 128 1.51 -9.57 -10.51
N SER A 129 0.37 -9.85 -11.10
CA SER A 129 -0.42 -8.84 -11.80
C SER A 129 -1.15 -7.90 -10.85
N VAL A 130 -1.53 -6.73 -11.38
CA VAL A 130 -2.38 -5.78 -10.65
C VAL A 130 -3.73 -6.42 -10.30
N THR A 131 -4.28 -7.18 -11.24
CA THR A 131 -5.55 -7.90 -11.01
C THR A 131 -5.43 -8.83 -9.81
N PHE A 132 -4.35 -9.61 -9.74
CA PHE A 132 -4.11 -10.49 -8.60
C PHE A 132 -4.00 -9.69 -7.30
N ALA A 133 -3.27 -8.57 -7.32
CA ALA A 133 -3.11 -7.74 -6.13
C ALA A 133 -4.46 -7.24 -5.61
N VAL A 134 -5.34 -6.78 -6.51
CA VAL A 134 -6.67 -6.31 -6.13
C VAL A 134 -7.52 -7.47 -5.57
N VAL A 135 -7.54 -8.60 -6.26
CA VAL A 135 -8.30 -9.78 -5.82
C VAL A 135 -7.77 -10.27 -4.48
N PHE A 136 -6.46 -10.39 -4.36
CA PHE A 136 -5.81 -10.86 -3.16
C PHE A 136 -6.11 -9.94 -1.97
N ALA A 137 -5.97 -8.63 -2.15
CA ALA A 137 -6.26 -7.66 -1.10
C ALA A 137 -7.73 -7.73 -0.69
N THR A 138 -8.63 -7.87 -1.66
CA THR A 138 -10.07 -7.98 -1.40
C THR A 138 -10.39 -9.21 -0.56
N ILE A 139 -9.83 -10.36 -0.94
CA ILE A 139 -10.05 -11.61 -0.22
C ILE A 139 -9.53 -11.51 1.22
N ILE A 140 -8.32 -11.01 1.39
CA ILE A 140 -7.72 -10.90 2.72
C ILE A 140 -8.51 -9.95 3.61
N HIS A 141 -8.91 -8.80 3.08
CA HIS A 141 -9.70 -7.84 3.85
C HIS A 141 -11.07 -8.41 4.22
N ALA A 142 -11.70 -9.12 3.29
CA ALA A 142 -12.99 -9.77 3.58
C ALA A 142 -12.83 -10.81 4.68
N PHE A 143 -11.77 -11.60 4.63
CA PHE A 143 -11.49 -12.63 5.63
C PHE A 143 -11.24 -12.01 7.00
N ILE A 144 -10.43 -10.95 7.05
CA ILE A 144 -10.12 -10.27 8.32
C ILE A 144 -11.37 -9.61 8.89
N THR A 145 -12.20 -9.02 8.05
CA THR A 145 -13.37 -8.28 8.48
C THR A 145 -14.53 -9.21 8.88
N GLN A 146 -14.59 -10.39 8.30
CA GLN A 146 -15.70 -11.32 8.53
C GLN A 146 -15.99 -11.57 9.99
N PRO A 147 -14.99 -11.88 10.86
CA PRO A 147 -15.29 -12.11 12.27
C PRO A 147 -15.91 -10.91 12.97
N PHE A 148 -15.65 -9.71 12.49
CA PHE A 148 -16.16 -8.49 13.10
C PHE A 148 -17.46 -8.02 12.46
N GLY A 149 -17.76 -8.51 11.26
CA GLY A 149 -18.96 -8.15 10.55
C GLY A 149 -20.14 -9.07 10.79
N ILE A 150 -19.90 -10.15 11.49
CA ILE A 150 -20.92 -11.18 11.74
C ILE A 150 -22.22 -10.63 12.31
N PRO A 151 -22.20 -9.74 13.32
CA PRO A 151 -23.46 -9.27 13.90
C PRO A 151 -24.44 -8.72 12.89
N THR A 152 -23.93 -8.10 11.84
CA THR A 152 -24.81 -7.54 10.82
C THR A 152 -25.43 -8.63 9.98
N GLY A 153 -24.67 -9.65 9.68
CA GLY A 153 -25.16 -10.75 8.85
C GLY A 153 -26.09 -11.68 9.60
N SER A 154 -25.90 -11.77 10.88
CA SER A 154 -26.70 -12.71 11.67
C SER A 154 -28.09 -12.18 12.00
N MET A 155 -28.31 -10.95 11.71
CA MET A 155 -29.62 -10.37 11.99
C MET A 155 -30.66 -10.52 10.90
#